data_8d8d003d07320d5a0d252b63970491db
#
_entry.id   8d8d003d07320d5a0d252b63970491db
#
_cell.length_a   1.000
_cell.length_b   1.000
_cell.length_c   1.000
_cell.angle_alpha   90.00
_cell.angle_beta   90.00
_cell.angle_gamma   90.00
#
_symmetry.space_group_name_H-M   'P 1'
#
loop_
_entity.id
_entity.type
_entity.pdbx_description
1 polymer ?
#
loop_
_entity_poly.entity_id
_entity_poly.type
_entity_poly.pdbx_seq_one_letter_code
_entity_poly.pdbx_strand_id
1 'polypeptide(L)'
;MTTAFQPWENPMGTSGFEFIEYAAPDPAALRRVFELLGFKPIARHRHKDVVVYRQGGINFLVNAEPDSFAQRFARLHGPSICAIAFRVDDAAAAYRRALELGAWGFDSHSGPMELNIPAIKGIGDSLIYLVDRWRGKAGHGGIGDISIYDVDFEPINPDTAKTDLHHTGAGLTLVDHLTHNVHKGRMGEWAEFYERLFNFREVRYFDIEGKVTGVKSKAMTSPCGNIRIPINEEGTEEKGQIQEYLDLYHGEGIQHIALSTEDIHATVETLRANGLRFLDTPQTYYELLDKRLPGHGEDAPRLERNRILLDGAPGGGLLLQIFTENQIGPIFFEIIQRKGNEGFGEGNFKALFESIELDQMRRGVLKPAGADAVK
;
A
#
# COMPACT_ATOMS: atom_id res chain seq x y z
N MET A 1 11.07 -16.47 19.07
CA MET A 1 12.10 -15.43 18.77
C MET A 1 11.86 -14.99 17.35
N THR A 2 11.33 -13.79 17.15
CA THR A 2 11.27 -13.18 15.81
C THR A 2 12.68 -13.00 15.32
N THR A 3 13.06 -13.69 14.26
CA THR A 3 14.35 -13.46 13.59
C THR A 3 14.30 -12.04 13.04
N ALA A 4 15.20 -11.18 13.53
CA ALA A 4 15.35 -9.83 12.99
C ALA A 4 15.57 -9.92 11.48
N PHE A 5 15.01 -8.99 10.72
CA PHE A 5 15.21 -8.90 9.29
C PHE A 5 16.72 -8.88 8.98
N GLN A 6 17.14 -9.73 8.04
CA GLN A 6 18.55 -9.82 7.62
C GLN A 6 18.68 -9.14 6.25
N PRO A 7 19.26 -7.93 6.19
CA PRO A 7 19.48 -7.26 4.90
C PRO A 7 20.46 -8.06 4.02
N TRP A 8 20.33 -7.88 2.70
CA TRP A 8 21.23 -8.48 1.73
C TRP A 8 21.80 -7.41 0.79
N GLU A 9 22.56 -7.83 -0.22
CA GLU A 9 23.17 -6.91 -1.18
C GLU A 9 22.12 -5.96 -1.77
N ASN A 10 22.38 -4.66 -1.67
CA ASN A 10 21.46 -3.58 -2.08
C ASN A 10 22.11 -2.70 -3.16
N PRO A 11 22.17 -3.17 -4.41
CA PRO A 11 22.95 -2.52 -5.46
C PRO A 11 22.42 -1.14 -5.90
N MET A 12 21.17 -0.83 -5.57
CA MET A 12 20.59 0.50 -5.84
C MET A 12 20.53 1.39 -4.60
N GLY A 13 20.94 0.89 -3.42
CA GLY A 13 20.83 1.63 -2.17
C GLY A 13 19.39 1.97 -1.82
N THR A 14 18.44 1.04 -2.07
CA THR A 14 17.03 1.27 -1.72
C THR A 14 16.86 1.43 -0.22
N SER A 15 16.02 2.38 0.22
CA SER A 15 15.82 2.70 1.65
C SER A 15 14.36 2.86 2.07
N GLY A 16 13.41 2.68 1.17
CA GLY A 16 11.97 2.80 1.44
C GLY A 16 11.23 3.55 0.35
N PHE A 17 9.93 3.76 0.58
CA PHE A 17 9.10 4.61 -0.27
C PHE A 17 9.35 6.08 0.04
N GLU A 18 9.44 6.95 -0.99
CA GLU A 18 9.51 8.39 -0.79
C GLU A 18 8.14 9.04 -0.95
N PHE A 19 7.43 8.72 -2.02
CA PHE A 19 6.07 9.19 -2.24
C PHE A 19 5.24 8.22 -3.08
N ILE A 20 3.93 8.43 -3.06
CA ILE A 20 2.96 7.84 -3.97
C ILE A 20 2.26 8.99 -4.68
N GLU A 21 2.24 8.96 -6.03
CA GLU A 21 1.63 9.99 -6.86
C GLU A 21 0.31 9.50 -7.44
N TYR A 22 -0.71 10.32 -7.25
CA TYR A 22 -2.08 10.05 -7.66
C TYR A 22 -2.52 11.04 -8.72
N ALA A 23 -3.35 10.55 -9.62
CA ALA A 23 -4.04 11.38 -10.59
C ALA A 23 -5.50 10.94 -10.72
N ALA A 24 -6.37 11.89 -11.05
CA ALA A 24 -7.77 11.63 -11.31
C ALA A 24 -8.32 12.65 -12.30
N PRO A 25 -9.38 12.31 -13.07
CA PRO A 25 -10.14 13.29 -13.85
C PRO A 25 -10.73 14.41 -12.97
N ASP A 26 -11.11 14.08 -11.72
CA ASP A 26 -11.48 15.05 -10.68
C ASP A 26 -10.51 15.01 -9.50
N PRO A 27 -9.46 15.85 -9.48
CA PRO A 27 -8.49 15.88 -8.38
C PRO A 27 -9.08 16.30 -7.03
N ALA A 28 -10.21 17.00 -7.00
CA ALA A 28 -10.86 17.40 -5.75
C ALA A 28 -11.40 16.19 -4.97
N ALA A 29 -11.81 15.13 -5.66
CA ALA A 29 -12.24 13.88 -5.02
C ALA A 29 -11.08 13.22 -4.27
N LEU A 30 -9.86 13.18 -4.85
CA LEU A 30 -8.66 12.66 -4.19
C LEU A 30 -8.32 13.45 -2.92
N ARG A 31 -8.37 14.77 -2.99
CA ARG A 31 -8.09 15.65 -1.85
C ARG A 31 -8.98 15.31 -0.65
N ARG A 32 -10.28 15.11 -0.89
CA ARG A 32 -11.23 14.69 0.15
C ARG A 32 -10.86 13.36 0.80
N VAL A 33 -10.48 12.37 0.00
CA VAL A 33 -10.06 11.07 0.53
C VAL A 33 -8.86 11.22 1.46
N PHE A 34 -7.86 12.01 1.08
CA PHE A 34 -6.67 12.22 1.90
C PHE A 34 -6.96 12.99 3.19
N GLU A 35 -7.87 13.96 3.15
CA GLU A 35 -8.33 14.65 4.35
C GLU A 35 -9.07 13.71 5.31
N LEU A 36 -9.93 12.80 4.80
CA LEU A 36 -10.58 11.76 5.61
C LEU A 36 -9.55 10.82 6.27
N LEU A 37 -8.48 10.48 5.55
CA LEU A 37 -7.35 9.71 6.08
C LEU A 37 -6.48 10.49 7.08
N GLY A 38 -6.73 11.78 7.29
CA GLY A 38 -5.98 12.63 8.22
C GLY A 38 -4.71 13.26 7.63
N PHE A 39 -4.53 13.20 6.30
CA PHE A 39 -3.44 13.90 5.63
C PHE A 39 -3.72 15.40 5.53
N LYS A 40 -2.67 16.19 5.58
CA LYS A 40 -2.71 17.64 5.43
C LYS A 40 -1.96 18.06 4.16
N PRO A 41 -2.53 18.95 3.31
CA PRO A 41 -1.79 19.56 2.22
C PRO A 41 -0.74 20.51 2.81
N ILE A 42 0.53 20.27 2.54
CA ILE A 42 1.65 21.00 3.17
C ILE A 42 2.43 21.87 2.19
N ALA A 43 2.52 21.45 0.93
CA ALA A 43 3.29 22.14 -0.07
C ALA A 43 2.68 21.98 -1.46
N ARG A 44 2.93 22.91 -2.35
CA ARG A 44 2.58 22.85 -3.76
C ARG A 44 3.83 23.04 -4.62
N HIS A 45 3.85 22.41 -5.78
CA HIS A 45 4.93 22.58 -6.72
C HIS A 45 4.98 24.03 -7.24
N ARG A 46 6.20 24.55 -7.45
CA ARG A 46 6.43 25.97 -7.81
C ARG A 46 5.86 26.32 -9.19
N HIS A 47 5.80 25.36 -10.11
CA HIS A 47 5.50 25.58 -11.52
C HIS A 47 4.40 24.66 -12.09
N LYS A 48 3.97 23.64 -11.34
CA LYS A 48 2.97 22.65 -11.78
C LYS A 48 1.84 22.54 -10.78
N ASP A 49 0.65 22.15 -11.22
CA ASP A 49 -0.46 21.87 -10.31
C ASP A 49 -0.28 20.50 -9.63
N VAL A 50 0.68 20.44 -8.72
CA VAL A 50 1.00 19.27 -7.89
C VAL A 50 1.03 19.68 -6.42
N VAL A 51 0.27 18.96 -5.60
CA VAL A 51 0.16 19.23 -4.15
C VAL A 51 0.66 18.03 -3.37
N VAL A 52 1.49 18.29 -2.35
CA VAL A 52 1.97 17.29 -1.38
C VAL A 52 1.05 17.24 -0.18
N TYR A 53 0.52 16.07 0.09
CA TYR A 53 -0.20 15.72 1.31
C TYR A 53 0.70 14.88 2.19
N ARG A 54 0.80 15.22 3.48
CA ARG A 54 1.68 14.53 4.43
C ARG A 54 0.96 14.13 5.70
N GLN A 55 1.34 12.96 6.20
CA GLN A 55 1.06 12.48 7.55
C GLN A 55 2.18 11.54 7.98
N GLY A 56 2.78 11.78 9.16
CA GLY A 56 3.95 11.01 9.59
C GLY A 56 5.08 11.05 8.56
N GLY A 57 5.61 9.89 8.20
CA GLY A 57 6.62 9.73 7.14
C GLY A 57 6.04 9.52 5.73
N ILE A 58 4.72 9.66 5.54
CA ILE A 58 4.03 9.36 4.29
C ILE A 58 3.82 10.64 3.49
N ASN A 59 4.20 10.61 2.20
CA ASN A 59 3.96 11.68 1.25
C ASN A 59 3.08 11.18 0.12
N PHE A 60 1.92 11.78 -0.05
CA PHE A 60 1.03 11.58 -1.20
C PHE A 60 1.05 12.83 -2.07
N LEU A 61 1.24 12.66 -3.37
CA LEU A 61 1.21 13.72 -4.35
C LEU A 61 -0.09 13.63 -5.15
N VAL A 62 -0.82 14.73 -5.26
CA VAL A 62 -1.92 14.87 -6.22
C VAL A 62 -1.40 15.67 -7.40
N ASN A 63 -1.31 15.03 -8.56
CA ASN A 63 -0.87 15.68 -9.79
C ASN A 63 -2.09 16.01 -10.67
N ALA A 64 -2.43 17.28 -10.71
CA ALA A 64 -3.51 17.82 -11.53
C ALA A 64 -2.98 18.63 -12.73
N GLU A 65 -1.66 18.59 -13.00
CA GLU A 65 -1.04 19.33 -14.09
C GLU A 65 -1.59 18.88 -15.44
N PRO A 66 -2.25 19.77 -16.19
CA PRO A 66 -2.75 19.45 -17.54
C PRO A 66 -1.63 18.93 -18.44
N ASP A 67 -1.95 18.01 -19.35
CA ASP A 67 -1.02 17.44 -20.33
C ASP A 67 0.18 16.67 -19.75
N SER A 68 0.23 16.50 -18.41
CA SER A 68 1.22 15.66 -17.73
C SER A 68 1.04 14.17 -18.04
N PHE A 69 2.07 13.39 -17.76
CA PHE A 69 1.96 11.92 -17.76
C PHE A 69 0.84 11.46 -16.82
N ALA A 70 0.75 12.02 -15.62
CA ALA A 70 -0.24 11.68 -14.61
C ALA A 70 -1.68 11.85 -15.12
N GLN A 71 -1.97 12.98 -15.79
CA GLN A 71 -3.30 13.22 -16.33
C GLN A 71 -3.60 12.37 -17.59
N ARG A 72 -2.60 12.01 -18.39
CA ARG A 72 -2.77 11.01 -19.46
C ARG A 72 -3.07 9.62 -18.90
N PHE A 73 -2.37 9.24 -17.84
CA PHE A 73 -2.60 7.98 -17.14
C PHE A 73 -4.01 7.91 -16.53
N ALA A 74 -4.47 8.99 -15.88
CA ALA A 74 -5.82 9.07 -15.32
C ALA A 74 -6.93 9.02 -16.38
N ARG A 75 -6.68 9.47 -17.60
CA ARG A 75 -7.65 9.32 -18.73
C ARG A 75 -7.85 7.87 -19.14
N LEU A 76 -6.86 7.01 -18.94
CA LEU A 76 -6.94 5.57 -19.26
C LEU A 76 -7.53 4.76 -18.11
N HIS A 77 -7.13 5.06 -16.88
CA HIS A 77 -7.42 4.24 -15.70
C HIS A 77 -8.47 4.84 -14.77
N GLY A 78 -8.93 6.08 -15.01
CA GLY A 78 -9.70 6.83 -14.03
C GLY A 78 -8.83 7.29 -12.86
N PRO A 79 -9.43 7.48 -11.66
CA PRO A 79 -8.66 7.79 -10.45
C PRO A 79 -7.65 6.67 -10.18
N SER A 80 -6.37 7.01 -10.07
CA SER A 80 -5.29 6.02 -10.11
C SER A 80 -4.03 6.46 -9.39
N ILE A 81 -3.15 5.49 -9.10
CA ILE A 81 -1.76 5.69 -8.73
C ILE A 81 -0.94 5.66 -10.00
N CYS A 82 -0.47 6.81 -10.46
CA CYS A 82 0.29 6.93 -11.70
C CYS A 82 1.80 6.74 -11.49
N ALA A 83 2.29 6.93 -10.27
CA ALA A 83 3.70 6.69 -9.95
C ALA A 83 3.91 6.38 -8.46
N ILE A 84 5.02 5.70 -8.20
CA ILE A 84 5.61 5.53 -6.87
C ILE A 84 7.06 5.99 -6.91
N ALA A 85 7.63 6.30 -5.75
CA ALA A 85 9.03 6.69 -5.66
C ALA A 85 9.77 5.85 -4.63
N PHE A 86 10.93 5.34 -5.00
CA PHE A 86 11.87 4.68 -4.11
C PHE A 86 12.98 5.62 -3.70
N ARG A 87 13.31 5.64 -2.41
CA ARG A 87 14.52 6.24 -1.88
C ARG A 87 15.71 5.40 -2.31
N VAL A 88 16.73 6.04 -2.87
CA VAL A 88 17.98 5.40 -3.29
C VAL A 88 19.17 6.21 -2.83
N ASP A 89 20.37 5.61 -2.85
CA ASP A 89 21.59 6.34 -2.47
C ASP A 89 22.04 7.35 -3.53
N ASP A 90 22.00 6.95 -4.81
CA ASP A 90 22.39 7.75 -5.97
C ASP A 90 21.41 7.47 -7.12
N ALA A 91 20.56 8.45 -7.42
CA ALA A 91 19.50 8.31 -8.42
C ALA A 91 20.05 8.10 -9.83
N ALA A 92 21.16 8.76 -10.17
CA ALA A 92 21.78 8.65 -11.50
C ALA A 92 22.43 7.27 -11.67
N ALA A 93 23.10 6.75 -10.66
CA ALA A 93 23.70 5.42 -10.68
C ALA A 93 22.61 4.33 -10.73
N ALA A 94 21.57 4.46 -9.91
CA ALA A 94 20.44 3.54 -9.89
C ALA A 94 19.71 3.50 -11.24
N TYR A 95 19.50 4.66 -11.87
CA TYR A 95 18.87 4.75 -13.18
C TYR A 95 19.71 4.09 -14.29
N ARG A 96 21.03 4.38 -14.35
CA ARG A 96 21.93 3.72 -15.33
C ARG A 96 21.87 2.21 -15.17
N ARG A 97 21.98 1.71 -13.93
CA ARG A 97 21.88 0.28 -13.63
C ARG A 97 20.55 -0.32 -14.09
N ALA A 98 19.44 0.38 -13.82
CA ALA A 98 18.13 -0.09 -14.26
C ALA A 98 18.04 -0.25 -15.77
N LEU A 99 18.55 0.73 -16.53
CA LEU A 99 18.59 0.67 -18.01
C LEU A 99 19.48 -0.46 -18.50
N GLU A 100 20.69 -0.66 -17.91
CA GLU A 100 21.60 -1.77 -18.25
C GLU A 100 20.94 -3.14 -18.02
N LEU A 101 20.05 -3.23 -17.02
CA LEU A 101 19.28 -4.44 -16.72
C LEU A 101 17.95 -4.53 -17.51
N GLY A 102 17.73 -3.65 -18.51
CA GLY A 102 16.61 -3.71 -19.43
C GLY A 102 15.33 -3.03 -18.95
N ALA A 103 15.40 -2.11 -17.98
CA ALA A 103 14.28 -1.26 -17.65
C ALA A 103 13.98 -0.26 -18.78
N TRP A 104 12.71 0.11 -18.94
CA TRP A 104 12.33 1.18 -19.85
C TRP A 104 12.37 2.51 -19.10
N GLY A 105 13.32 3.35 -19.49
CA GLY A 105 13.43 4.71 -18.96
C GLY A 105 12.26 5.57 -19.35
N PHE A 106 11.92 6.51 -18.49
CA PHE A 106 10.94 7.55 -18.77
C PHE A 106 11.65 8.92 -18.72
N ASP A 107 11.56 9.66 -19.83
CA ASP A 107 12.08 11.02 -19.89
C ASP A 107 11.02 12.00 -19.39
N SER A 108 11.19 12.47 -18.16
CA SER A 108 10.36 13.54 -17.61
C SER A 108 10.92 14.87 -18.08
N HIS A 109 10.16 15.62 -18.86
CA HIS A 109 10.56 16.98 -19.20
C HIS A 109 10.52 17.87 -17.95
N SER A 110 11.70 18.08 -17.36
CA SER A 110 11.87 19.06 -16.27
C SER A 110 11.95 20.46 -16.87
N GLY A 111 11.28 21.42 -16.24
CA GLY A 111 11.40 22.81 -16.59
C GLY A 111 12.75 23.40 -16.12
N PRO A 112 13.07 24.65 -16.52
CA PRO A 112 14.22 25.34 -15.98
C PRO A 112 14.14 25.46 -14.45
N MET A 113 15.23 25.15 -13.76
CA MET A 113 15.32 25.20 -12.28
C MET A 113 14.49 24.15 -11.53
N GLU A 114 14.01 23.11 -12.21
CA GLU A 114 13.37 21.93 -11.61
C GLU A 114 14.35 20.77 -11.51
N LEU A 115 14.16 19.92 -10.48
CA LEU A 115 14.91 18.67 -10.37
C LEU A 115 14.52 17.70 -11.48
N ASN A 116 15.51 17.13 -12.12
CA ASN A 116 15.29 16.00 -13.02
C ASN A 116 15.39 14.70 -12.21
N ILE A 117 14.25 14.19 -11.76
CA ILE A 117 14.15 12.95 -10.99
C ILE A 117 14.01 11.79 -11.99
N PRO A 118 15.00 10.88 -12.08
CA PRO A 118 14.93 9.76 -13.01
C PRO A 118 13.76 8.83 -12.69
N ALA A 119 13.11 8.31 -13.72
CA ALA A 119 12.03 7.35 -13.59
C ALA A 119 12.10 6.23 -14.63
N ILE A 120 11.61 5.07 -14.27
CA ILE A 120 11.43 3.92 -15.15
C ILE A 120 9.96 3.51 -15.18
N LYS A 121 9.57 2.77 -16.22
CA LYS A 121 8.25 2.15 -16.31
C LYS A 121 8.13 1.00 -15.31
N GLY A 122 7.02 0.95 -14.59
CA GLY A 122 6.64 -0.10 -13.65
C GLY A 122 5.30 -0.74 -14.03
N ILE A 123 4.61 -1.28 -13.00
CA ILE A 123 3.34 -2.00 -13.16
C ILE A 123 2.33 -1.18 -13.95
N GLY A 124 1.70 -1.79 -14.98
CA GLY A 124 0.64 -1.17 -15.78
C GLY A 124 1.07 0.15 -16.44
N ASP A 125 2.33 0.29 -16.83
CA ASP A 125 2.94 1.52 -17.37
C ASP A 125 3.00 2.71 -16.40
N SER A 126 2.71 2.52 -15.11
CA SER A 126 2.99 3.51 -14.08
C SER A 126 4.49 3.80 -13.97
N LEU A 127 4.88 4.83 -13.24
CA LEU A 127 6.29 5.18 -13.08
C LEU A 127 6.84 4.76 -11.72
N ILE A 128 8.13 4.41 -11.71
CA ILE A 128 8.93 4.28 -10.49
C ILE A 128 10.01 5.36 -10.56
N TYR A 129 9.87 6.38 -9.72
CA TYR A 129 10.89 7.42 -9.56
C TYR A 129 11.99 6.95 -8.63
N LEU A 130 13.23 7.35 -8.91
CA LEU A 130 14.41 7.08 -8.10
C LEU A 130 14.86 8.37 -7.44
N VAL A 131 14.69 8.48 -6.12
CA VAL A 131 14.90 9.72 -5.35
C VAL A 131 16.08 9.57 -4.42
N ASP A 132 17.11 10.40 -4.59
CA ASP A 132 18.30 10.43 -3.72
C ASP A 132 18.34 11.63 -2.78
N ARG A 133 17.33 12.51 -2.84
CA ARG A 133 17.17 13.69 -1.98
C ARG A 133 15.94 13.53 -1.10
N TRP A 134 16.13 12.94 0.07
CA TRP A 134 15.06 12.69 1.03
C TRP A 134 15.49 12.98 2.47
N ARG A 135 14.54 13.35 3.33
CA ARG A 135 14.80 13.66 4.73
C ARG A 135 15.14 12.40 5.52
N GLY A 136 16.17 12.47 6.34
CA GLY A 136 16.67 11.37 7.14
C GLY A 136 17.81 10.58 6.47
N LYS A 137 18.21 10.93 5.25
CA LYS A 137 19.30 10.23 4.53
C LYS A 137 20.63 10.30 5.27
N ALA A 138 20.97 11.46 5.84
CA ALA A 138 22.20 11.63 6.61
C ALA A 138 22.14 11.06 8.04
N GLY A 139 21.01 10.49 8.46
CA GLY A 139 20.86 9.85 9.77
C GLY A 139 20.74 10.83 10.96
N HIS A 140 20.64 12.12 10.72
CA HIS A 140 20.55 13.15 11.77
C HIS A 140 19.11 13.64 12.03
N GLY A 141 18.11 12.73 11.91
CA GLY A 141 16.69 13.09 12.07
C GLY A 141 16.19 14.08 11.02
N GLY A 142 16.84 14.10 9.83
CA GLY A 142 16.52 15.01 8.73
C GLY A 142 17.05 16.43 8.88
N ILE A 143 17.82 16.71 9.91
CA ILE A 143 18.45 18.04 10.11
C ILE A 143 19.56 18.24 9.06
N GLY A 144 19.42 19.30 8.24
CA GLY A 144 20.39 19.62 7.19
C GLY A 144 20.18 18.88 5.86
N ASP A 145 19.30 17.90 5.80
CA ASP A 145 18.96 17.23 4.55
C ASP A 145 18.11 18.16 3.66
N ILE A 146 18.46 18.23 2.40
CA ILE A 146 17.67 18.93 1.37
C ILE A 146 16.91 17.87 0.59
N SER A 147 15.60 17.85 0.76
CA SER A 147 14.70 16.94 0.03
C SER A 147 14.23 17.54 -1.30
N ILE A 148 13.61 16.73 -2.13
CA ILE A 148 12.97 17.20 -3.37
C ILE A 148 11.90 18.26 -3.08
N TYR A 149 11.25 18.20 -1.92
CA TYR A 149 10.20 19.15 -1.52
C TYR A 149 10.78 20.53 -1.16
N ASP A 150 12.02 20.59 -0.71
CA ASP A 150 12.69 21.86 -0.40
C ASP A 150 13.12 22.60 -1.67
N VAL A 151 13.29 21.89 -2.78
CA VAL A 151 13.75 22.45 -4.07
C VAL A 151 12.56 22.82 -4.95
N ASP A 152 11.70 21.87 -5.25
CA ASP A 152 10.65 22.01 -6.28
C ASP A 152 9.31 22.52 -5.73
N PHE A 153 9.13 22.54 -4.40
CA PHE A 153 7.87 22.92 -3.78
C PHE A 153 8.02 24.15 -2.89
N GLU A 154 6.89 24.79 -2.65
CA GLU A 154 6.77 25.87 -1.66
C GLU A 154 5.68 25.52 -0.63
N PRO A 155 5.85 25.90 0.64
CA PRO A 155 4.82 25.68 1.65
C PRO A 155 3.50 26.36 1.28
N ILE A 156 2.38 25.66 1.48
CA ILE A 156 1.05 26.26 1.30
C ILE A 156 0.82 27.36 2.33
N ASN A 157 1.28 27.14 3.57
CA ASN A 157 1.25 28.12 4.62
C ASN A 157 2.66 28.26 5.24
N PRO A 158 3.39 29.37 4.93
CA PRO A 158 4.72 29.59 5.47
C PRO A 158 4.78 29.65 7.01
N ASP A 159 3.72 30.14 7.67
CA ASP A 159 3.68 30.29 9.11
C ASP A 159 3.60 28.95 9.85
N THR A 160 3.01 27.93 9.23
CA THR A 160 2.90 26.57 9.80
C THR A 160 3.87 25.57 9.17
N ALA A 161 4.71 25.99 8.23
CA ALA A 161 5.58 25.10 7.46
C ALA A 161 6.42 24.15 8.33
N LYS A 162 6.98 24.65 9.44
CA LYS A 162 7.79 23.84 10.35
C LYS A 162 6.96 22.79 11.11
N THR A 163 5.75 23.14 11.53
CA THR A 163 4.85 22.23 12.24
C THR A 163 4.20 21.22 11.29
N ASP A 164 3.91 21.64 10.05
CA ASP A 164 3.32 20.80 9.02
C ASP A 164 4.24 19.64 8.60
N LEU A 165 5.57 19.82 8.73
CA LEU A 165 6.54 18.73 8.51
C LEU A 165 6.39 17.58 9.50
N HIS A 166 5.81 17.83 10.68
CA HIS A 166 5.61 16.85 11.75
C HIS A 166 4.13 16.52 11.99
N HIS A 167 3.28 16.77 10.98
CA HIS A 167 1.86 16.47 11.08
C HIS A 167 1.61 14.97 11.27
N THR A 168 0.97 14.59 12.38
CA THR A 168 0.72 13.19 12.77
C THR A 168 -0.68 12.70 12.34
N GLY A 169 -1.60 13.62 12.04
CA GLY A 169 -2.96 13.31 11.57
C GLY A 169 -3.69 12.27 12.43
N ALA A 170 -4.12 11.20 11.81
CA ALA A 170 -4.79 10.08 12.46
C ALA A 170 -3.83 9.03 13.08
N GLY A 171 -2.52 9.28 13.08
CA GLY A 171 -1.52 8.36 13.62
C GLY A 171 -0.90 7.40 12.59
N LEU A 172 -1.10 7.64 11.30
CA LEU A 172 -0.43 6.87 10.25
C LEU A 172 1.04 7.32 10.15
N THR A 173 1.96 6.36 10.03
CA THR A 173 3.40 6.63 10.17
C THR A 173 4.20 6.45 8.90
N LEU A 174 3.98 5.34 8.17
CA LEU A 174 4.72 5.01 6.94
C LEU A 174 3.88 4.14 5.99
N VAL A 175 4.31 4.03 4.75
CA VAL A 175 3.80 3.04 3.80
C VAL A 175 4.44 1.70 4.13
N ASP A 176 3.63 0.73 4.54
CA ASP A 176 4.10 -0.63 4.88
C ASP A 176 4.32 -1.46 3.61
N HIS A 177 3.32 -1.52 2.74
CA HIS A 177 3.41 -2.22 1.47
C HIS A 177 2.44 -1.67 0.42
N LEU A 178 2.71 -2.02 -0.85
CA LEU A 178 1.87 -1.69 -2.01
C LEU A 178 1.55 -2.98 -2.76
N THR A 179 0.29 -3.41 -2.70
CA THR A 179 -0.14 -4.64 -3.37
C THR A 179 -0.50 -4.39 -4.82
N HIS A 180 0.10 -5.16 -5.71
CA HIS A 180 -0.12 -5.12 -7.15
C HIS A 180 -1.08 -6.23 -7.59
N ASN A 181 -2.02 -5.90 -8.46
CA ASN A 181 -2.82 -6.89 -9.17
C ASN A 181 -2.37 -6.99 -10.62
N VAL A 182 -2.15 -8.21 -11.07
CA VAL A 182 -1.68 -8.52 -12.43
C VAL A 182 -2.58 -9.52 -13.10
N HIS A 183 -2.54 -9.57 -14.44
CA HIS A 183 -3.23 -10.59 -15.20
C HIS A 183 -2.72 -11.98 -14.84
N LYS A 184 -3.60 -12.96 -14.92
CA LYS A 184 -3.27 -14.37 -14.64
C LYS A 184 -2.07 -14.81 -15.50
N GLY A 185 -1.10 -15.44 -14.84
CA GLY A 185 0.15 -15.91 -15.45
C GLY A 185 1.27 -14.86 -15.50
N ARG A 186 1.02 -13.60 -15.09
CA ARG A 186 2.05 -12.53 -15.14
C ARG A 186 2.72 -12.21 -13.81
N MET A 187 2.29 -12.86 -12.72
CA MET A 187 2.91 -12.66 -11.40
C MET A 187 4.42 -12.96 -11.41
N GLY A 188 4.84 -14.02 -12.12
CA GLY A 188 6.25 -14.38 -12.25
C GLY A 188 7.06 -13.32 -12.99
N GLU A 189 6.52 -12.74 -14.07
CA GLU A 189 7.15 -11.67 -14.85
C GLU A 189 7.41 -10.42 -13.99
N TRP A 190 6.42 -10.00 -13.19
CA TRP A 190 6.58 -8.84 -12.32
C TRP A 190 7.46 -9.12 -11.10
N ALA A 191 7.45 -10.34 -10.57
CA ALA A 191 8.41 -10.74 -9.53
C ALA A 191 9.85 -10.67 -10.05
N GLU A 192 10.12 -11.22 -11.25
CA GLU A 192 11.43 -11.16 -11.91
C GLU A 192 11.86 -9.71 -12.21
N PHE A 193 10.91 -8.82 -12.55
CA PHE A 193 11.20 -7.40 -12.73
C PHE A 193 11.83 -6.79 -11.46
N TYR A 194 11.23 -7.00 -10.29
CA TYR A 194 11.75 -6.49 -9.02
C TYR A 194 13.04 -7.19 -8.59
N GLU A 195 13.16 -8.50 -8.80
CA GLU A 195 14.38 -9.26 -8.51
C GLU A 195 15.55 -8.75 -9.36
N ARG A 196 15.36 -8.66 -10.65
CA ARG A 196 16.42 -8.29 -11.60
C ARG A 196 16.88 -6.85 -11.43
N LEU A 197 15.95 -5.91 -11.34
CA LEU A 197 16.29 -4.48 -11.27
C LEU A 197 16.78 -4.06 -9.89
N PHE A 198 16.09 -4.48 -8.84
CA PHE A 198 16.27 -3.95 -7.48
C PHE A 198 16.84 -4.97 -6.49
N ASN A 199 17.11 -6.20 -6.93
CA ASN A 199 17.56 -7.30 -6.08
C ASN A 199 16.58 -7.64 -4.94
N PHE A 200 15.28 -7.47 -5.20
CA PHE A 200 14.23 -7.92 -4.28
C PHE A 200 14.25 -9.44 -4.20
N ARG A 201 13.68 -9.97 -3.13
CA ARG A 201 13.49 -11.40 -2.94
C ARG A 201 12.06 -11.74 -2.63
N GLU A 202 11.59 -12.86 -3.14
CA GLU A 202 10.36 -13.48 -2.67
C GLU A 202 10.58 -13.96 -1.23
N VAL A 203 9.83 -13.39 -0.29
CA VAL A 203 9.89 -13.76 1.12
C VAL A 203 8.74 -14.66 1.53
N ARG A 204 7.64 -14.63 0.78
CA ARG A 204 6.46 -15.47 0.97
C ARG A 204 5.73 -15.70 -0.34
N TYR A 205 5.13 -16.90 -0.45
CA TYR A 205 4.20 -17.27 -1.49
C TYR A 205 2.91 -17.78 -0.86
N PHE A 206 1.78 -17.35 -1.38
CA PHE A 206 0.45 -17.78 -0.95
C PHE A 206 -0.33 -18.31 -2.13
N ASP A 207 -1.02 -19.41 -1.89
CA ASP A 207 -2.03 -19.96 -2.78
C ASP A 207 -3.29 -20.12 -1.93
N ILE A 208 -4.20 -19.17 -2.03
CA ILE A 208 -5.40 -19.09 -1.21
C ILE A 208 -6.57 -19.51 -2.08
N GLU A 209 -7.04 -20.74 -1.87
CA GLU A 209 -8.22 -21.26 -2.54
C GLU A 209 -9.47 -20.98 -1.69
N GLY A 210 -10.42 -20.26 -2.28
CA GLY A 210 -11.80 -20.19 -1.82
C GLY A 210 -12.64 -21.32 -2.43
N LYS A 211 -13.94 -21.36 -2.14
CA LYS A 211 -14.84 -22.37 -2.72
C LYS A 211 -15.07 -22.17 -4.22
N VAL A 212 -14.96 -20.96 -4.72
CA VAL A 212 -15.26 -20.61 -6.11
C VAL A 212 -14.07 -19.89 -6.75
N THR A 213 -13.45 -18.97 -6.04
CA THR A 213 -12.33 -18.13 -6.52
C THR A 213 -11.11 -18.34 -5.66
N GLY A 214 -9.93 -17.97 -6.16
CA GLY A 214 -8.67 -18.05 -5.42
C GLY A 214 -7.71 -16.94 -5.81
N VAL A 215 -6.74 -16.69 -4.96
CA VAL A 215 -5.69 -15.69 -5.18
C VAL A 215 -4.33 -16.33 -4.98
N LYS A 216 -3.45 -16.18 -5.96
CA LYS A 216 -2.03 -16.47 -5.79
C LYS A 216 -1.29 -15.16 -5.55
N SER A 217 -0.42 -15.15 -4.57
CA SER A 217 0.33 -13.97 -4.20
C SER A 217 1.80 -14.29 -3.95
N LYS A 218 2.69 -13.45 -4.46
CA LYS A 218 4.13 -13.41 -4.14
C LYS A 218 4.46 -12.13 -3.41
N ALA A 219 4.95 -12.24 -2.19
CA ALA A 219 5.41 -11.08 -1.44
C ALA A 219 6.89 -10.82 -1.72
N MET A 220 7.17 -9.76 -2.48
CA MET A 220 8.51 -9.29 -2.80
C MET A 220 8.97 -8.27 -1.78
N THR A 221 10.21 -8.40 -1.30
CA THR A 221 10.78 -7.45 -0.32
C THR A 221 12.15 -6.97 -0.81
N SER A 222 12.40 -5.67 -0.62
CA SER A 222 13.68 -5.03 -0.93
C SER A 222 14.82 -5.48 -0.02
N PRO A 223 16.09 -5.32 -0.45
CA PRO A 223 17.26 -5.64 0.37
C PRO A 223 17.30 -4.92 1.72
N CYS A 224 16.75 -3.73 1.82
CA CYS A 224 16.64 -2.96 3.07
C CYS A 224 15.46 -3.38 3.97
N GLY A 225 14.50 -4.16 3.46
CA GLY A 225 13.29 -4.57 4.18
C GLY A 225 12.17 -3.54 4.23
N ASN A 226 12.38 -2.32 3.73
CA ASN A 226 11.44 -1.20 3.87
C ASN A 226 10.52 -1.00 2.67
N ILE A 227 10.69 -1.79 1.61
CA ILE A 227 9.80 -1.79 0.45
C ILE A 227 9.27 -3.20 0.30
N ARG A 228 7.96 -3.36 0.46
CA ARG A 228 7.26 -4.63 0.33
C ARG A 228 6.20 -4.51 -0.74
N ILE A 229 6.18 -5.46 -1.66
CA ILE A 229 5.27 -5.45 -2.82
C ILE A 229 4.69 -6.86 -2.98
N PRO A 230 3.53 -7.14 -2.38
CA PRO A 230 2.74 -8.31 -2.75
C PRO A 230 2.23 -8.17 -4.20
N ILE A 231 2.36 -9.24 -4.98
CA ILE A 231 1.91 -9.30 -6.37
C ILE A 231 0.88 -10.42 -6.46
N ASN A 232 -0.35 -10.06 -6.81
CA ASN A 232 -1.49 -10.96 -6.85
C ASN A 232 -1.91 -11.27 -8.29
N GLU A 233 -2.25 -12.52 -8.54
CA GLU A 233 -2.97 -12.95 -9.74
C GLU A 233 -4.14 -13.86 -9.38
N GLU A 234 -5.10 -14.01 -10.30
CA GLU A 234 -6.23 -14.91 -10.11
C GLU A 234 -5.74 -16.36 -9.98
N GLY A 235 -6.15 -17.05 -8.91
CA GLY A 235 -5.75 -18.45 -8.64
C GLY A 235 -6.58 -19.48 -9.39
N THR A 236 -7.79 -19.12 -9.84
CA THR A 236 -8.76 -20.01 -10.50
C THR A 236 -9.11 -19.52 -11.90
N GLU A 237 -9.93 -20.28 -12.65
CA GLU A 237 -10.47 -19.86 -13.95
C GLU A 237 -11.69 -18.93 -13.79
N GLU A 238 -12.34 -18.98 -12.63
CA GLU A 238 -13.50 -18.15 -12.35
C GLU A 238 -13.06 -16.71 -12.04
N LYS A 239 -13.86 -15.74 -12.48
CA LYS A 239 -13.62 -14.32 -12.20
C LYS A 239 -13.76 -14.04 -10.71
N GLY A 240 -12.68 -13.61 -10.08
CA GLY A 240 -12.67 -13.18 -8.69
C GLY A 240 -12.36 -11.68 -8.56
N GLN A 241 -11.95 -11.30 -7.37
CA GLN A 241 -11.67 -9.91 -7.04
C GLN A 241 -10.50 -9.30 -7.83
N ILE A 242 -9.52 -10.12 -8.25
CA ILE A 242 -8.38 -9.63 -9.03
C ILE A 242 -8.85 -9.23 -10.43
N GLN A 243 -9.63 -10.09 -11.09
CA GLN A 243 -10.15 -9.77 -12.42
C GLN A 243 -11.16 -8.62 -12.38
N GLU A 244 -11.97 -8.49 -11.32
CA GLU A 244 -12.84 -7.33 -11.14
C GLU A 244 -12.04 -6.03 -11.06
N TYR A 245 -10.93 -6.03 -10.30
CA TYR A 245 -10.02 -4.89 -10.25
C TYR A 245 -9.46 -4.55 -11.64
N LEU A 246 -8.93 -5.56 -12.36
CA LEU A 246 -8.33 -5.37 -13.69
C LEU A 246 -9.32 -4.80 -14.70
N ASP A 247 -10.58 -5.25 -14.65
CA ASP A 247 -11.66 -4.77 -15.52
C ASP A 247 -12.01 -3.30 -15.18
N LEU A 248 -12.11 -2.94 -13.90
CA LEU A 248 -12.47 -1.59 -13.45
C LEU A 248 -11.31 -0.59 -13.63
N TYR A 249 -10.09 -1.05 -13.40
CA TYR A 249 -8.88 -0.23 -13.53
C TYR A 249 -8.38 -0.14 -14.98
N HIS A 250 -8.90 -0.98 -15.88
CA HIS A 250 -8.47 -1.12 -17.26
C HIS A 250 -7.00 -1.54 -17.40
N GLY A 251 -6.57 -2.50 -16.59
CA GLY A 251 -5.23 -3.08 -16.64
C GLY A 251 -4.62 -3.41 -15.28
N GLU A 252 -3.34 -3.74 -15.30
CA GLU A 252 -2.54 -4.03 -14.11
C GLU A 252 -2.24 -2.75 -13.33
N GLY A 253 -2.11 -2.87 -12.01
CA GLY A 253 -1.78 -1.71 -11.19
C GLY A 253 -1.78 -2.01 -9.69
N ILE A 254 -1.67 -0.95 -8.90
CA ILE A 254 -1.66 -1.03 -7.43
C ILE A 254 -3.10 -1.08 -6.92
N GLN A 255 -3.45 -2.19 -6.27
CA GLN A 255 -4.79 -2.42 -5.73
C GLN A 255 -4.99 -1.73 -4.40
N HIS A 256 -4.03 -1.84 -3.49
CA HIS A 256 -4.13 -1.20 -2.19
C HIS A 256 -2.79 -0.73 -1.63
N ILE A 257 -2.91 0.20 -0.71
CA ILE A 257 -1.82 0.81 0.03
C ILE A 257 -2.02 0.47 1.50
N ALA A 258 -1.08 -0.27 2.09
CA ALA A 258 -1.06 -0.51 3.52
C ALA A 258 -0.28 0.60 4.23
N LEU A 259 -0.93 1.20 5.22
CA LEU A 259 -0.41 2.29 6.03
C LEU A 259 -0.24 1.85 7.47
N SER A 260 0.98 1.96 7.99
CA SER A 260 1.32 1.54 9.34
C SER A 260 0.85 2.54 10.38
N THR A 261 0.52 2.01 11.57
CA THR A 261 0.27 2.80 12.78
C THR A 261 0.84 2.07 14.00
N GLU A 262 1.16 2.83 15.05
CA GLU A 262 1.57 2.29 16.35
C GLU A 262 0.38 1.94 17.27
N ASP A 263 -0.81 2.52 17.01
CA ASP A 263 -2.06 2.22 17.71
C ASP A 263 -3.22 2.17 16.71
N ILE A 264 -3.50 0.98 16.20
CA ILE A 264 -4.54 0.77 15.19
C ILE A 264 -5.94 1.10 15.73
N HIS A 265 -6.19 0.90 17.03
CA HIS A 265 -7.48 1.22 17.61
C HIS A 265 -7.74 2.73 17.60
N ALA A 266 -6.81 3.53 18.11
CA ALA A 266 -6.93 4.98 18.12
C ALA A 266 -7.00 5.54 16.68
N THR A 267 -6.19 4.99 15.77
CA THR A 267 -6.19 5.37 14.35
C THR A 267 -7.55 5.10 13.71
N VAL A 268 -8.08 3.88 13.84
CA VAL A 268 -9.37 3.51 13.23
C VAL A 268 -10.53 4.31 13.81
N GLU A 269 -10.55 4.53 15.13
CA GLU A 269 -11.55 5.36 15.81
C GLU A 269 -11.51 6.80 15.27
N THR A 270 -10.33 7.38 15.07
CA THR A 270 -10.13 8.70 14.47
C THR A 270 -10.60 8.75 13.00
N LEU A 271 -10.20 7.78 12.19
CA LEU A 271 -10.59 7.71 10.78
C LEU A 271 -12.10 7.55 10.60
N ARG A 272 -12.77 6.75 11.46
CA ARG A 272 -14.23 6.65 11.48
C ARG A 272 -14.89 7.96 11.87
N ALA A 273 -14.34 8.67 12.85
CA ALA A 273 -14.83 10.00 13.25
C ALA A 273 -14.68 11.03 12.12
N ASN A 274 -13.65 10.91 11.30
CA ASN A 274 -13.49 11.72 10.08
C ASN A 274 -14.50 11.35 8.96
N GLY A 275 -15.20 10.21 9.08
CA GLY A 275 -16.17 9.74 8.10
C GLY A 275 -15.64 8.69 7.11
N LEU A 276 -14.44 8.15 7.33
CA LEU A 276 -13.91 7.07 6.51
C LEU A 276 -14.67 5.77 6.76
N ARG A 277 -15.02 5.06 5.69
CA ARG A 277 -15.74 3.78 5.77
C ARG A 277 -14.79 2.61 5.59
N PHE A 278 -15.02 1.59 6.40
CA PHE A 278 -14.25 0.34 6.40
C PHE A 278 -15.15 -0.83 6.01
N LEU A 279 -14.55 -1.86 5.45
CA LEU A 279 -15.22 -3.14 5.24
C LEU A 279 -15.67 -3.72 6.58
N ASP A 280 -16.84 -4.35 6.59
CA ASP A 280 -17.37 -5.00 7.78
C ASP A 280 -16.83 -6.43 7.91
N THR A 281 -16.71 -6.89 9.14
CA THR A 281 -16.29 -8.26 9.48
C THR A 281 -17.38 -8.92 10.31
N PRO A 282 -17.86 -10.12 9.94
CA PRO A 282 -18.90 -10.80 10.69
C PRO A 282 -18.54 -11.01 12.15
N GLN A 283 -19.52 -10.93 13.05
CA GLN A 283 -19.33 -11.18 14.49
C GLN A 283 -18.76 -12.57 14.77
N THR A 284 -19.12 -13.56 13.96
CA THR A 284 -18.60 -14.92 14.03
C THR A 284 -17.07 -15.01 13.91
N TYR A 285 -16.42 -14.05 13.25
CA TYR A 285 -14.96 -13.97 13.22
C TYR A 285 -14.38 -13.79 14.63
N TYR A 286 -14.97 -12.90 15.43
CA TYR A 286 -14.49 -12.57 16.79
C TYR A 286 -14.86 -13.67 17.80
N GLU A 287 -16.00 -14.33 17.63
CA GLU A 287 -16.40 -15.48 18.45
C GLU A 287 -15.42 -16.67 18.32
N LEU A 288 -14.76 -16.80 17.17
CA LEU A 288 -13.76 -17.85 16.90
C LEU A 288 -12.32 -17.41 17.24
N LEU A 289 -12.11 -16.14 17.59
CA LEU A 289 -10.77 -15.57 17.71
C LEU A 289 -9.94 -16.25 18.81
N ASP A 290 -10.46 -16.41 20.02
CA ASP A 290 -9.75 -17.04 21.14
C ASP A 290 -9.42 -18.50 20.88
N LYS A 291 -10.26 -19.19 20.10
CA LYS A 291 -9.99 -20.58 19.67
C LYS A 291 -8.86 -20.64 18.63
N ARG A 292 -8.83 -19.67 17.73
CA ARG A 292 -7.83 -19.58 16.66
C ARG A 292 -6.48 -19.12 17.16
N LEU A 293 -6.46 -18.12 18.02
CA LEU A 293 -5.26 -17.48 18.59
C LEU A 293 -5.35 -17.43 20.14
N PRO A 294 -5.26 -18.56 20.83
CA PRO A 294 -5.38 -18.59 22.28
C PRO A 294 -4.25 -17.77 22.93
N GLY A 295 -4.62 -16.90 23.88
CA GLY A 295 -3.65 -16.10 24.62
C GLY A 295 -3.02 -14.96 23.84
N HIS A 296 -3.68 -14.42 22.83
CA HIS A 296 -3.18 -13.32 21.98
C HIS A 296 -2.98 -12.00 22.75
N GLY A 297 -3.67 -11.80 23.89
CA GLY A 297 -3.47 -10.62 24.77
C GLY A 297 -4.07 -9.31 24.28
N GLU A 298 -4.77 -9.30 23.13
CA GLU A 298 -5.50 -8.13 22.62
C GLU A 298 -6.90 -8.03 23.26
N ASP A 299 -7.45 -6.80 23.31
CA ASP A 299 -8.83 -6.55 23.76
C ASP A 299 -9.84 -7.01 22.69
N ALA A 300 -10.29 -8.27 22.76
CA ALA A 300 -11.20 -8.85 21.79
C ALA A 300 -12.50 -8.05 21.62
N PRO A 301 -13.18 -7.54 22.69
CA PRO A 301 -14.32 -6.63 22.53
C PRO A 301 -13.99 -5.34 21.77
N ARG A 302 -12.79 -4.79 21.91
CA ARG A 302 -12.37 -3.58 21.18
C ARG A 302 -12.03 -3.90 19.72
N LEU A 303 -11.42 -5.05 19.44
CA LEU A 303 -11.22 -5.55 18.07
C LEU A 303 -12.55 -5.69 17.35
N GLU A 304 -13.55 -6.32 17.99
CA GLU A 304 -14.89 -6.50 17.43
C GLU A 304 -15.59 -5.16 17.17
N ARG A 305 -15.59 -4.22 18.12
CA ARG A 305 -16.19 -2.88 17.93
C ARG A 305 -15.58 -2.14 16.75
N ASN A 306 -14.27 -2.25 16.60
CA ASN A 306 -13.52 -1.56 15.54
C ASN A 306 -13.43 -2.37 14.25
N ARG A 307 -13.91 -3.61 14.22
CA ARG A 307 -13.83 -4.52 13.06
C ARG A 307 -12.40 -4.79 12.62
N ILE A 308 -11.46 -4.79 13.57
CA ILE A 308 -10.04 -5.04 13.32
C ILE A 308 -9.79 -6.54 13.28
N LEU A 309 -9.08 -6.99 12.28
CA LEU A 309 -8.65 -8.37 12.10
C LEU A 309 -7.34 -8.60 12.85
N LEU A 310 -7.17 -9.81 13.41
CA LEU A 310 -5.97 -10.22 14.11
C LEU A 310 -5.39 -11.49 13.49
N ASP A 311 -4.16 -11.44 13.04
CA ASP A 311 -3.40 -12.61 12.58
C ASP A 311 -2.16 -12.82 13.44
N GLY A 312 -1.64 -14.03 13.46
CA GLY A 312 -0.44 -14.36 14.20
C GLY A 312 -0.29 -15.85 14.45
N ALA A 313 0.76 -16.19 15.18
CA ALA A 313 1.02 -17.54 15.63
C ALA A 313 1.53 -17.51 17.08
N PRO A 314 1.31 -18.57 17.88
CA PRO A 314 1.88 -18.66 19.22
C PRO A 314 3.39 -18.44 19.21
N GLY A 315 3.86 -17.35 19.85
CA GLY A 315 5.28 -16.95 19.88
C GLY A 315 5.81 -16.30 18.61
N GLY A 316 4.98 -16.11 17.58
CA GLY A 316 5.36 -15.55 16.26
C GLY A 316 5.00 -14.07 16.06
N GLY A 317 4.51 -13.39 17.12
CA GLY A 317 4.03 -12.01 17.01
C GLY A 317 2.62 -11.91 16.44
N LEU A 318 2.08 -10.68 16.44
CA LEU A 318 0.73 -10.36 16.00
C LEU A 318 0.75 -9.34 14.88
N LEU A 319 -0.25 -9.44 14.01
CA LEU A 319 -0.56 -8.49 12.95
C LEU A 319 -2.01 -8.08 13.09
N LEU A 320 -2.26 -6.79 13.23
CA LEU A 320 -3.60 -6.22 13.25
C LEU A 320 -3.83 -5.47 11.96
N GLN A 321 -4.98 -5.66 11.32
CA GLN A 321 -5.29 -5.02 10.05
C GLN A 321 -6.79 -4.77 9.87
N ILE A 322 -7.11 -3.75 9.07
CA ILE A 322 -8.46 -3.44 8.63
C ILE A 322 -8.40 -2.78 7.26
N PHE A 323 -9.41 -3.01 6.44
CA PHE A 323 -9.48 -2.52 5.07
C PHE A 323 -10.61 -1.50 4.92
N THR A 324 -10.37 -0.44 4.17
CA THR A 324 -11.43 0.50 3.79
C THR A 324 -12.27 -0.08 2.66
N GLU A 325 -13.48 0.47 2.45
CA GLU A 325 -14.14 0.37 1.15
C GLU A 325 -13.24 1.00 0.07
N ASN A 326 -13.54 0.77 -1.20
CA ASN A 326 -12.83 1.41 -2.30
C ASN A 326 -12.93 2.94 -2.19
N GLN A 327 -11.81 3.63 -2.26
CA GLN A 327 -11.71 5.07 -2.05
C GLN A 327 -11.32 5.83 -3.33
N ILE A 328 -10.53 5.20 -4.19
CA ILE A 328 -9.94 5.81 -5.40
C ILE A 328 -10.16 4.85 -6.57
N GLY A 329 -11.31 4.96 -7.27
CA GLY A 329 -11.72 3.92 -8.21
C GLY A 329 -11.76 2.56 -7.51
N PRO A 330 -11.12 1.49 -8.03
CA PRO A 330 -11.07 0.19 -7.38
C PRO A 330 -9.98 0.08 -6.30
N ILE A 331 -9.28 1.18 -5.99
CA ILE A 331 -8.17 1.20 -5.03
C ILE A 331 -8.70 1.47 -3.62
N PHE A 332 -8.18 0.73 -2.62
CA PHE A 332 -8.51 0.89 -1.22
C PHE A 332 -7.27 1.03 -0.34
N PHE A 333 -7.48 1.30 0.95
CA PHE A 333 -6.40 1.40 1.94
C PHE A 333 -6.54 0.27 2.96
N GLU A 334 -5.39 -0.19 3.42
CA GLU A 334 -5.24 -1.06 4.57
C GLU A 334 -4.60 -0.25 5.70
N ILE A 335 -5.13 -0.36 6.92
CA ILE A 335 -4.48 0.15 8.12
C ILE A 335 -3.89 -1.06 8.84
N ILE A 336 -2.60 -1.01 9.15
CA ILE A 336 -1.86 -2.15 9.68
C ILE A 336 -1.02 -1.77 10.90
N GLN A 337 -1.04 -2.64 11.92
CA GLN A 337 -0.12 -2.57 13.05
C GLN A 337 0.60 -3.91 13.20
N ARG A 338 1.92 -3.86 13.19
CA ARG A 338 2.80 -5.03 13.38
C ARG A 338 3.29 -5.09 14.82
N LYS A 339 2.98 -6.17 15.52
CA LYS A 339 3.49 -6.49 16.86
C LYS A 339 4.39 -7.72 16.77
N GLY A 340 5.48 -7.59 15.99
CA GLY A 340 6.47 -8.65 15.80
C GLY A 340 6.12 -9.71 14.74
N ASN A 341 5.07 -9.50 13.95
CA ASN A 341 4.71 -10.38 12.82
C ASN A 341 5.00 -9.67 11.49
N GLU A 342 5.81 -10.29 10.64
CA GLU A 342 6.21 -9.78 9.33
C GLU A 342 5.38 -10.37 8.18
N GLY A 343 4.28 -11.09 8.49
CA GLY A 343 3.34 -11.64 7.49
C GLY A 343 2.46 -10.57 6.83
N PHE A 344 1.53 -11.04 6.01
CA PHE A 344 0.58 -10.19 5.27
C PHE A 344 -0.89 -10.51 5.62
N GLY A 345 -1.13 -11.18 6.75
CA GLY A 345 -2.47 -11.50 7.24
C GLY A 345 -3.10 -12.73 6.58
N GLU A 346 -2.30 -13.69 6.18
CA GLU A 346 -2.74 -14.92 5.49
C GLU A 346 -3.77 -15.71 6.30
N GLY A 347 -3.56 -15.76 7.63
CA GLY A 347 -4.49 -16.41 8.54
C GLY A 347 -5.86 -15.73 8.60
N ASN A 348 -5.93 -14.43 8.35
CA ASN A 348 -7.16 -13.68 8.31
C ASN A 348 -8.02 -14.04 7.10
N PHE A 349 -7.43 -14.30 5.92
CA PHE A 349 -8.21 -14.72 4.76
C PHE A 349 -9.00 -15.98 5.04
N LYS A 350 -8.34 -17.03 5.56
CA LYS A 350 -9.01 -18.28 5.92
C LYS A 350 -10.07 -18.06 7.00
N ALA A 351 -9.73 -17.32 8.06
CA ALA A 351 -10.62 -17.05 9.17
C ALA A 351 -11.86 -16.23 8.76
N LEU A 352 -11.71 -15.28 7.85
CA LEU A 352 -12.83 -14.54 7.26
C LEU A 352 -13.76 -15.47 6.46
N PHE A 353 -13.19 -16.32 5.63
CA PHE A 353 -13.96 -17.30 4.88
C PHE A 353 -14.81 -18.19 5.82
N GLU A 354 -14.19 -18.80 6.81
CA GLU A 354 -14.86 -19.66 7.80
C GLU A 354 -15.96 -18.90 8.55
N SER A 355 -15.70 -17.63 8.91
CA SER A 355 -16.67 -16.81 9.65
C SER A 355 -17.86 -16.40 8.78
N ILE A 356 -17.63 -16.06 7.51
CA ILE A 356 -18.71 -15.74 6.55
C ILE A 356 -19.61 -16.95 6.33
N GLU A 357 -19.04 -18.12 6.15
CA GLU A 357 -19.81 -19.36 6.00
C GLU A 357 -20.65 -19.68 7.23
N LEU A 358 -20.07 -19.53 8.43
CA LEU A 358 -20.80 -19.74 9.67
C LEU A 358 -21.94 -18.74 9.84
N ASP A 359 -21.75 -17.49 9.50
CA ASP A 359 -22.80 -16.47 9.47
C ASP A 359 -23.91 -16.80 8.46
N GLN A 360 -23.54 -17.25 7.24
CA GLN A 360 -24.48 -17.70 6.22
C GLN A 360 -25.31 -18.91 6.68
N MET A 361 -24.69 -19.87 7.40
CA MET A 361 -25.40 -21.00 7.99
C MET A 361 -26.39 -20.54 9.05
N ARG A 362 -26.00 -19.60 9.92
CA ARG A 362 -26.90 -19.04 10.96
C ARG A 362 -28.09 -18.31 10.37
N ARG A 363 -27.90 -17.62 9.25
CA ARG A 363 -28.98 -16.93 8.53
C ARG A 363 -29.81 -17.87 7.63
N GLY A 364 -29.47 -19.16 7.55
CA GLY A 364 -30.17 -20.15 6.72
C GLY A 364 -29.92 -20.02 5.22
N VAL A 365 -28.90 -19.25 4.82
CA VAL A 365 -28.48 -19.07 3.41
C VAL A 365 -27.67 -20.28 2.93
N LEU A 366 -26.83 -20.84 3.80
CA LEU A 366 -26.06 -22.07 3.58
C LEU A 366 -26.58 -23.18 4.47
N LYS A 367 -26.75 -24.38 3.91
CA LYS A 367 -27.04 -25.59 4.67
C LYS A 367 -25.72 -26.29 5.06
N PRO A 368 -25.60 -26.87 6.27
CA PRO A 368 -24.45 -27.68 6.63
C PRO A 368 -24.30 -28.85 5.62
N ALA A 369 -23.06 -29.16 5.26
CA ALA A 369 -22.77 -30.30 4.40
C ALA A 369 -23.31 -31.58 5.05
N GLY A 370 -24.21 -32.28 4.38
CA GLY A 370 -24.86 -33.52 4.88
C GLY A 370 -26.30 -33.37 5.38
N ALA A 371 -26.89 -32.17 5.35
CA ALA A 371 -28.30 -31.99 5.80
C ALA A 371 -29.35 -32.62 4.88
N ASP A 372 -28.99 -32.99 3.66
CA ASP A 372 -29.89 -33.61 2.68
C ASP A 372 -29.75 -35.15 2.64
N ALA A 373 -29.00 -35.76 3.56
CA ALA A 373 -28.78 -37.23 3.58
C ALA A 373 -29.77 -38.02 4.51
N VAL A 374 -30.75 -37.33 5.09
CA VAL A 374 -31.80 -37.98 5.91
C VAL A 374 -33.16 -37.61 5.34
N LYS A 375 -33.54 -38.35 4.33
CA LYS A 375 -34.95 -38.60 3.95
C LYS A 375 -35.13 -40.07 3.62
#